data_3704f362fbd94f211ec6ae251f317869
#
_entry.id   3704f362fbd94f211ec6ae251f317869
#
_cell.length_a   1.000
_cell.length_b   1.000
_cell.length_c   1.000
_cell.angle_alpha   90.00
_cell.angle_beta   90.00
_cell.angle_gamma   90.00
#
_symmetry.space_group_name_H-M   'P 1'
#
loop_
_entity.id
_entity.type
_entity.pdbx_description
1 polymer ?
#
loop_
_entity_poly.entity_id
_entity_poly.type
_entity_poly.pdbx_seq_one_letter_code
_entity_poly.pdbx_strand_id
1 'polypeptide(L)'
;MTFVMQPISGLVAYDMMFEEYLAATSPVDQDTMHRAMRNSEDVWLCMQDDKIICVWGLIAPTLLSDRAYLWMYTTKHMQEHVFTFVRHSQRALEAALERYPIIVGHTLISNAKAIRWLKWLGARFEEPQGQALPFYITRKLWPLV
;
A
#
# COMPACT_ATOMS: atom_id res chain seq x y z
N MET A 1 18.92 -8.93 -12.14
CA MET A 1 17.75 -9.07 -11.26
C MET A 1 17.46 -7.75 -10.60
N THR A 2 16.39 -7.15 -10.99
CA THR A 2 16.14 -5.77 -10.58
C THR A 2 14.75 -5.64 -9.98
N PHE A 3 14.72 -5.11 -8.75
CA PHE A 3 13.47 -4.69 -8.12
C PHE A 3 13.18 -3.27 -8.59
N VAL A 4 11.97 -3.05 -9.09
CA VAL A 4 11.53 -1.75 -9.58
C VAL A 4 10.25 -1.36 -8.86
N MET A 5 10.22 -0.14 -8.34
CA MET A 5 9.02 0.48 -7.79
C MET A 5 8.81 1.76 -8.56
N GLN A 6 7.82 1.78 -9.45
CA GLN A 6 7.64 2.88 -10.39
C GLN A 6 6.22 3.41 -10.36
N PRO A 7 6.04 4.72 -10.57
CA PRO A 7 4.69 5.27 -10.68
C PRO A 7 4.00 4.74 -11.94
N ILE A 8 2.70 4.54 -11.84
CA ILE A 8 1.90 4.02 -12.92
C ILE A 8 0.48 4.60 -12.82
N SER A 9 -0.20 4.68 -13.95
CA SER A 9 -1.62 5.05 -13.96
C SER A 9 -2.44 3.97 -13.25
N GLY A 10 -3.43 4.40 -12.46
CA GLY A 10 -4.29 3.46 -11.76
C GLY A 10 -5.06 2.52 -12.68
N LEU A 11 -5.46 3.01 -13.85
CA LEU A 11 -6.17 2.17 -14.83
C LEU A 11 -5.24 1.11 -15.42
N VAL A 12 -4.00 1.49 -15.73
CA VAL A 12 -3.00 0.54 -16.23
C VAL A 12 -2.66 -0.49 -15.15
N ALA A 13 -2.51 -0.03 -13.90
CA ALA A 13 -2.24 -0.94 -12.78
C ALA A 13 -3.36 -1.97 -12.63
N TYR A 14 -4.61 -1.54 -12.75
CA TYR A 14 -5.75 -2.45 -12.66
C TYR A 14 -5.69 -3.52 -13.74
N ASP A 15 -5.44 -3.12 -14.99
CA ASP A 15 -5.35 -4.07 -16.10
C ASP A 15 -4.21 -5.06 -15.91
N MET A 16 -3.06 -4.60 -15.43
CA MET A 16 -1.92 -5.46 -15.18
C MET A 16 -2.17 -6.45 -14.04
N MET A 17 -2.86 -6.01 -12.99
CA MET A 17 -3.17 -6.87 -11.85
C MET A 17 -4.28 -7.87 -12.13
N PHE A 18 -5.10 -7.63 -13.15
CA PHE A 18 -6.28 -8.44 -13.40
C PHE A 18 -5.93 -9.92 -13.57
N GLU A 19 -4.94 -10.25 -14.39
CA GLU A 19 -4.55 -11.64 -14.64
C GLU A 19 -3.85 -12.26 -13.44
N GLU A 20 -3.02 -11.47 -12.74
CA GLU A 20 -2.19 -11.98 -11.64
C GLU A 20 -2.96 -12.16 -10.34
N TYR A 21 -4.01 -11.37 -10.16
CA TYR A 21 -4.71 -11.31 -8.87
C TYR A 21 -6.22 -11.37 -9.01
N LEU A 22 -6.80 -10.53 -9.89
CA LEU A 22 -8.23 -10.30 -9.93
C LEU A 22 -9.03 -11.43 -10.56
N ALA A 23 -8.42 -12.21 -11.45
CA ALA A 23 -9.13 -13.29 -12.13
C ALA A 23 -9.70 -14.31 -11.15
N ALA A 24 -9.05 -14.48 -9.98
CA ALA A 24 -9.49 -15.42 -8.95
C ALA A 24 -10.26 -14.72 -7.82
N THR A 25 -10.53 -13.43 -7.95
CA THR A 25 -11.15 -12.61 -6.90
C THR A 25 -12.64 -12.43 -7.18
N SER A 26 -13.43 -12.24 -6.14
CA SER A 26 -14.87 -11.99 -6.30
C SER A 26 -15.12 -10.68 -7.04
N PRO A 27 -16.28 -10.54 -7.75
CA PRO A 27 -16.60 -9.29 -8.42
C PRO A 27 -16.65 -8.08 -7.48
N VAL A 28 -17.06 -8.27 -6.23
CA VAL A 28 -17.08 -7.18 -5.25
C VAL A 28 -15.68 -6.68 -4.95
N ASP A 29 -14.73 -7.61 -4.75
CA ASP A 29 -13.34 -7.26 -4.48
C ASP A 29 -12.69 -6.64 -5.70
N GLN A 30 -13.03 -7.11 -6.89
CA GLN A 30 -12.56 -6.50 -8.14
C GLN A 30 -12.99 -5.04 -8.25
N ASP A 31 -14.25 -4.76 -7.92
CA ASP A 31 -14.78 -3.40 -7.97
C ASP A 31 -14.11 -2.49 -6.94
N THR A 32 -13.89 -3.00 -5.75
CA THR A 32 -13.20 -2.25 -4.69
C THR A 32 -11.78 -1.87 -5.13
N MET A 33 -11.05 -2.83 -5.70
CA MET A 33 -9.70 -2.59 -6.19
C MET A 33 -9.69 -1.59 -7.33
N HIS A 34 -10.63 -1.72 -8.27
CA HIS A 34 -10.71 -0.80 -9.40
C HIS A 34 -10.96 0.64 -8.92
N ARG A 35 -11.86 0.82 -7.96
CA ARG A 35 -12.13 2.15 -7.42
C ARG A 35 -10.94 2.73 -6.69
N ALA A 36 -10.23 1.92 -5.91
CA ALA A 36 -9.04 2.36 -5.21
C ALA A 36 -7.98 2.86 -6.21
N MET A 37 -7.71 2.07 -7.24
CA MET A 37 -6.72 2.44 -8.24
C MET A 37 -7.13 3.67 -9.04
N ARG A 38 -8.40 3.77 -9.42
CA ARG A 38 -8.89 4.89 -10.21
C ARG A 38 -8.87 6.21 -9.43
N ASN A 39 -9.15 6.16 -8.13
CA ASN A 39 -9.29 7.36 -7.30
C ASN A 39 -7.99 7.79 -6.60
N SER A 40 -6.90 7.09 -6.84
CA SER A 40 -5.63 7.39 -6.17
C SER A 40 -4.89 8.53 -6.84
N GLU A 41 -4.30 9.41 -6.01
CA GLU A 41 -3.40 10.46 -6.48
C GLU A 41 -2.10 9.86 -7.01
N ASP A 42 -1.57 8.87 -6.31
CA ASP A 42 -0.35 8.19 -6.68
C ASP A 42 -0.57 6.69 -6.61
N VAL A 43 -0.13 5.99 -7.64
CA VAL A 43 -0.15 4.52 -7.70
C VAL A 43 1.25 4.05 -8.07
N TRP A 44 1.74 3.04 -7.38
CA TRP A 44 3.07 2.50 -7.57
C TRP A 44 2.98 1.01 -7.86
N LEU A 45 3.71 0.58 -8.88
CA LEU A 45 3.83 -0.82 -9.27
C LEU A 45 5.19 -1.33 -8.83
N CYS A 46 5.20 -2.45 -8.10
CA CYS A 46 6.43 -3.11 -7.68
C CYS A 46 6.62 -4.39 -8.48
N MET A 47 7.74 -4.48 -9.17
CA MET A 47 8.06 -5.64 -9.99
C MET A 47 9.47 -6.14 -9.70
N GLN A 48 9.67 -7.43 -9.87
CA GLN A 48 10.99 -8.02 -9.90
C GLN A 48 11.00 -9.15 -10.94
N ASP A 49 11.99 -9.09 -11.85
CA ASP A 49 12.17 -10.11 -12.90
C ASP A 49 10.89 -10.32 -13.71
N ASP A 50 10.26 -9.21 -14.12
CA ASP A 50 9.04 -9.19 -14.93
C ASP A 50 7.79 -9.73 -14.22
N LYS A 51 7.88 -9.97 -12.91
CA LYS A 51 6.73 -10.42 -12.12
C LYS A 51 6.23 -9.28 -11.24
N ILE A 52 4.92 -9.13 -11.18
CA ILE A 52 4.30 -8.14 -10.31
C ILE A 52 4.32 -8.67 -8.88
N ILE A 53 4.91 -7.91 -7.97
CA ILE A 53 4.95 -8.24 -6.54
C ILE A 53 3.77 -7.62 -5.83
N CYS A 54 3.51 -6.35 -6.08
CA CYS A 54 2.38 -5.64 -5.49
C CYS A 54 2.09 -4.34 -6.23
N VAL A 55 0.92 -3.80 -5.96
CA VAL A 55 0.53 -2.44 -6.34
C VAL A 55 0.05 -1.76 -5.07
N TRP A 56 0.46 -0.53 -4.85
CA TRP A 56 0.00 0.25 -3.71
C TRP A 56 -0.24 1.69 -4.15
N GLY A 57 -1.03 2.39 -3.38
CA GLY A 57 -1.35 3.77 -3.71
C GLY A 57 -1.87 4.57 -2.55
N LEU A 58 -2.04 5.85 -2.81
CA LEU A 58 -2.50 6.83 -1.84
C LEU A 58 -3.71 7.58 -2.38
N ILE A 59 -4.75 7.66 -1.57
CA ILE A 59 -5.95 8.42 -1.89
C ILE A 59 -6.02 9.61 -0.94
N ALA A 60 -5.97 10.82 -1.49
CA ALA A 60 -6.15 12.05 -0.72
C ALA A 60 -7.57 12.56 -0.97
N PRO A 61 -8.37 12.82 0.10
CA PRO A 61 -9.75 13.28 -0.08
C PRO A 61 -9.85 14.61 -0.80
N THR A 62 -8.89 15.52 -0.59
CA THR A 62 -8.84 16.81 -1.27
C THR A 62 -7.41 17.19 -1.55
N LEU A 63 -7.20 18.18 -2.41
CA LEU A 63 -5.86 18.70 -2.73
C LEU A 63 -5.18 19.34 -1.51
N LEU A 64 -5.96 19.79 -0.54
CA LEU A 64 -5.44 20.44 0.67
C LEU A 64 -5.36 19.49 1.86
N SER A 65 -5.62 18.21 1.64
CA SER A 65 -5.61 17.24 2.73
C SER A 65 -4.19 17.02 3.26
N ASP A 66 -4.08 16.96 4.60
CA ASP A 66 -2.83 16.61 5.26
C ASP A 66 -2.68 15.09 5.44
N ARG A 67 -3.66 14.33 5.01
CA ARG A 67 -3.65 12.88 5.16
C ARG A 67 -4.02 12.17 3.88
N ALA A 68 -3.53 10.95 3.73
CA ALA A 68 -3.86 10.09 2.62
C ALA A 68 -4.18 8.68 3.13
N TYR A 69 -5.04 8.01 2.42
CA TYR A 69 -5.39 6.62 2.69
C TYR A 69 -4.48 5.71 1.86
N LEU A 70 -3.79 4.81 2.56
CA LEU A 70 -2.88 3.84 1.94
C LEU A 70 -3.64 2.53 1.69
N TRP A 71 -3.53 2.03 0.47
CA TRP A 71 -4.03 0.71 0.12
C TRP A 71 -2.92 -0.07 -0.58
N MET A 72 -2.99 -1.39 -0.50
CA MET A 72 -2.02 -2.25 -1.16
C MET A 72 -2.65 -3.61 -1.48
N TYR A 73 -2.30 -4.12 -2.66
CA TYR A 73 -2.66 -5.47 -3.08
C TYR A 73 -1.40 -6.21 -3.49
N THR A 74 -1.24 -7.41 -2.97
CA THR A 74 -0.06 -8.22 -3.24
C THR A 74 -0.41 -9.40 -4.13
N THR A 75 0.59 -9.91 -4.86
CA THR A 75 0.47 -11.15 -5.61
C THR A 75 1.16 -12.27 -4.85
N LYS A 76 1.04 -13.50 -5.36
CA LYS A 76 1.75 -14.65 -4.78
C LYS A 76 3.27 -14.48 -4.81
N HIS A 77 3.78 -13.65 -5.70
CA HIS A 77 5.22 -13.43 -5.84
C HIS A 77 5.83 -12.62 -4.69
N MET A 78 5.00 -11.96 -3.88
CA MET A 78 5.49 -11.22 -2.72
C MET A 78 6.28 -12.11 -1.76
N GLN A 79 5.88 -13.36 -1.59
CA GLN A 79 6.52 -14.26 -0.64
C GLN A 79 8.01 -14.49 -0.93
N GLU A 80 8.39 -14.46 -2.21
CA GLU A 80 9.77 -14.66 -2.63
C GLU A 80 10.61 -13.40 -2.53
N HIS A 81 9.99 -12.24 -2.35
CA HIS A 81 10.68 -10.95 -2.43
C HIS A 81 10.39 -10.03 -1.23
N VAL A 82 10.01 -10.60 -0.10
CA VAL A 82 9.59 -9.84 1.08
C VAL A 82 10.68 -8.88 1.56
N PHE A 83 11.92 -9.37 1.69
CA PHE A 83 13.00 -8.53 2.21
C PHE A 83 13.30 -7.34 1.29
N THR A 84 13.31 -7.58 -0.01
CA THR A 84 13.54 -6.51 -0.97
C THR A 84 12.43 -5.48 -0.91
N PHE A 85 11.17 -5.94 -0.86
CA PHE A 85 10.03 -5.05 -0.73
C PHE A 85 10.08 -4.22 0.55
N VAL A 86 10.34 -4.87 1.69
CA VAL A 86 10.39 -4.19 2.99
C VAL A 86 11.43 -3.09 2.97
N ARG A 87 12.60 -3.36 2.42
CA ARG A 87 13.67 -2.37 2.33
C ARG A 87 13.27 -1.15 1.51
N HIS A 88 12.62 -1.37 0.37
CA HIS A 88 12.20 -0.27 -0.49
C HIS A 88 10.99 0.47 0.08
N SER A 89 10.11 -0.23 0.80
CA SER A 89 8.89 0.37 1.35
C SER A 89 9.19 1.47 2.36
N GLN A 90 10.27 1.35 3.12
CA GLN A 90 10.63 2.38 4.10
C GLN A 90 10.92 3.71 3.41
N ARG A 91 11.68 3.69 2.33
CA ARG A 91 11.98 4.91 1.57
C ARG A 91 10.74 5.50 0.92
N ALA A 92 9.91 4.63 0.35
CA ALA A 92 8.67 5.07 -0.27
C ALA A 92 7.74 5.72 0.74
N LEU A 93 7.65 5.15 1.93
CA LEU A 93 6.84 5.72 3.01
C LEU A 93 7.37 7.08 3.46
N GLU A 94 8.68 7.21 3.61
CA GLU A 94 9.29 8.49 4.00
C GLU A 94 8.96 9.59 2.98
N ALA A 95 9.05 9.28 1.69
CA ALA A 95 8.69 10.22 0.64
C ALA A 95 7.21 10.57 0.68
N ALA A 96 6.34 9.59 0.93
CA ALA A 96 4.90 9.82 1.02
C ALA A 96 4.55 10.71 2.21
N LEU A 97 5.24 10.53 3.34
CA LEU A 97 5.00 11.32 4.54
C LEU A 97 5.43 12.78 4.39
N GLU A 98 6.32 13.08 3.46
CA GLU A 98 6.65 14.47 3.16
C GLU A 98 5.49 15.19 2.50
N ARG A 99 4.72 14.50 1.67
CA ARG A 99 3.54 15.07 1.01
C ARG A 99 2.30 15.02 1.91
N TYR A 100 2.13 13.92 2.63
CA TYR A 100 0.98 13.69 3.50
C TYR A 100 1.50 13.33 4.89
N PRO A 101 1.55 14.30 5.81
CA PRO A 101 2.12 14.04 7.15
C PRO A 101 1.45 12.92 7.93
N ILE A 102 0.22 12.56 7.55
CA ILE A 102 -0.54 11.48 8.18
C ILE A 102 -0.97 10.51 7.10
N ILE A 103 -0.59 9.25 7.26
CA ILE A 103 -1.04 8.18 6.38
C ILE A 103 -1.90 7.23 7.20
N VAL A 104 -3.10 6.96 6.73
CA VAL A 104 -4.06 6.09 7.40
C VAL A 104 -4.38 4.89 6.52
N GLY A 105 -4.90 3.85 7.13
CA GLY A 105 -5.34 2.67 6.40
C GLY A 105 -5.89 1.64 7.35
N HIS A 106 -6.12 0.45 6.85
CA HIS A 106 -6.53 -0.67 7.70
C HIS A 106 -6.00 -1.98 7.10
N THR A 107 -5.85 -2.97 7.95
CA THR A 107 -5.51 -4.33 7.55
C THR A 107 -6.44 -5.29 8.29
N LEU A 108 -6.40 -6.57 7.94
CA LEU A 108 -7.17 -7.57 8.66
C LEU A 108 -6.48 -7.91 9.98
N ILE A 109 -7.25 -8.07 11.05
CA ILE A 109 -6.70 -8.45 12.35
C ILE A 109 -6.01 -9.81 12.30
N SER A 110 -6.37 -10.67 11.34
CA SER A 110 -5.76 -11.97 11.14
C SER A 110 -4.46 -11.93 10.33
N ASN A 111 -4.12 -10.78 9.75
CA ASN A 111 -2.93 -10.67 8.89
C ASN A 111 -1.70 -10.29 9.72
N ALA A 112 -1.13 -11.30 10.40
CA ALA A 112 0.01 -11.08 11.28
C ALA A 112 1.24 -10.51 10.57
N LYS A 113 1.47 -10.92 9.33
CA LYS A 113 2.63 -10.43 8.55
C LYS A 113 2.50 -8.94 8.25
N ALA A 114 1.32 -8.51 7.82
CA ALA A 114 1.07 -7.10 7.56
C ALA A 114 1.19 -6.26 8.82
N ILE A 115 0.66 -6.76 9.93
CA ILE A 115 0.74 -6.05 11.22
C ILE A 115 2.19 -5.86 11.64
N ARG A 116 3.02 -6.89 11.52
CA ARG A 116 4.45 -6.78 11.87
C ARG A 116 5.17 -5.77 10.98
N TRP A 117 4.90 -5.82 9.67
CA TRP A 117 5.50 -4.88 8.73
C TRP A 117 5.10 -3.45 9.05
N LEU A 118 3.80 -3.22 9.29
CA LEU A 118 3.30 -1.89 9.63
C LEU A 118 3.91 -1.38 10.94
N LYS A 119 4.03 -2.23 11.95
CA LYS A 119 4.70 -1.86 13.20
C LYS A 119 6.15 -1.45 12.96
N TRP A 120 6.83 -2.19 12.13
CA TRP A 120 8.20 -1.88 11.78
C TRP A 120 8.31 -0.52 11.09
N LEU A 121 7.32 -0.16 10.28
CA LEU A 121 7.25 1.15 9.64
C LEU A 121 6.86 2.28 10.60
N GLY A 122 6.50 1.96 11.82
CA GLY A 122 6.13 2.95 12.82
C GLY A 122 4.63 3.19 12.94
N ALA A 123 3.81 2.32 12.38
CA ALA A 123 2.36 2.45 12.47
C ALA A 123 1.86 2.28 13.90
N ARG A 124 0.83 3.04 14.22
CA ARG A 124 0.05 2.89 15.44
C ARG A 124 -1.32 2.38 15.06
N PHE A 125 -1.89 1.54 15.94
CA PHE A 125 -3.14 0.87 15.65
C PHE A 125 -4.24 1.39 16.57
N GLU A 126 -5.45 1.46 16.02
CA GLU A 126 -6.63 1.85 16.76
C GLU A 126 -7.47 0.62 17.10
N GLU A 127 -8.61 0.83 17.76
CA GLU A 127 -9.49 -0.27 18.12
C GLU A 127 -9.99 -1.00 16.86
N PRO A 128 -9.96 -2.33 16.86
CA PRO A 128 -10.51 -3.09 15.73
C PRO A 128 -11.99 -2.78 15.49
N GLN A 129 -12.35 -2.73 14.21
CA GLN A 129 -13.74 -2.58 13.79
C GLN A 129 -14.12 -3.84 13.03
N GLY A 130 -14.70 -4.82 13.74
CA GLY A 130 -14.92 -6.14 13.18
C GLY A 130 -13.59 -6.81 12.85
N GLN A 131 -13.39 -7.19 11.60
CA GLN A 131 -12.15 -7.82 11.15
C GLN A 131 -11.11 -6.78 10.72
N ALA A 132 -11.47 -5.53 10.63
CA ALA A 132 -10.56 -4.47 10.21
C ALA A 132 -9.79 -3.89 11.39
N LEU A 133 -8.50 -3.74 11.22
CA LEU A 133 -7.61 -3.10 12.20
C LEU A 133 -7.11 -1.79 11.59
N PRO A 134 -7.67 -0.64 12.02
CA PRO A 134 -7.22 0.64 11.52
C PRO A 134 -5.83 0.99 12.04
N PHE A 135 -5.07 1.68 11.22
CA PHE A 135 -3.75 2.16 11.61
C PHE A 135 -3.51 3.57 11.08
N TYR A 136 -2.52 4.24 11.65
CA TYR A 136 -2.01 5.49 11.13
C TYR A 136 -0.51 5.57 11.32
N ILE A 137 0.14 6.29 10.41
CA ILE A 137 1.57 6.57 10.45
C ILE A 137 1.73 8.07 10.31
N THR A 138 2.53 8.67 11.19
CA THR A 138 2.77 10.11 11.15
C THR A 138 4.22 10.39 10.79
N ARG A 139 4.43 11.57 10.18
CA ARG A 139 5.78 12.06 9.92
C ARG A 139 6.53 12.22 11.23
N LYS A 140 7.76 11.72 11.26
CA LYS A 140 8.63 11.96 12.40
C LYS A 140 9.12 13.39 12.36
N LEU A 141 8.96 14.10 13.47
CA LEU A 141 9.48 15.45 13.62
C LEU A 141 10.85 15.36 14.29
N TRP A 142 11.88 15.59 13.55
CA TRP A 142 13.23 15.56 14.08
C TRP A 142 13.69 16.93 14.50
N PRO A 143 14.43 17.02 15.58
CA PRO A 143 14.77 15.99 16.56
C PRO A 143 13.78 16.00 17.71
N LEU A 144 12.89 15.08 17.76
CA LEU A 144 11.87 14.99 18.81
C LEU A 144 12.39 14.36 20.09
N VAL A 145 13.61 14.08 20.10
CA VAL A 145 14.22 13.44 21.24
C VAL A 145 15.19 14.36 21.90
#